data_270249aab8b299e150189d8c348d3bee
#
_entry.id   270249aab8b299e150189d8c348d3bee
#
_cell.length_a   1.000
_cell.length_b   1.000
_cell.length_c   1.000
_cell.angle_alpha   90.00
_cell.angle_beta   90.00
_cell.angle_gamma   90.00
#
_symmetry.space_group_name_H-M   'P 1'
#
loop_
_entity.id
_entity.type
_entity.pdbx_description
1 polymer ?
#
loop_
_entity_poly.entity_id
_entity_poly.type
_entity_poly.pdbx_seq_one_letter_code
_entity_poly.pdbx_strand_id
1 'polypeptide(L)'
;MINYSYLALGDSYTIGEQVPFAENFPNQTVQILRRSGLAFYAAEIIAKTGWTTDELSNAIENTTTLENYDIVSLLIGVNNQYRGRSATEFKVEFEHLLQKAIQFSGNRPYRVVVLSIPDWGVTPFAEDRDRKQVAEEIDVYNDICKKSAAAFKANFINITISQRDDGN
;
A
#
# COMPACT_ATOMS: atom_id res chain seq x y z
N MET A 1 -14.49 -18.97 18.46
CA MET A 1 -14.64 -17.76 17.64
C MET A 1 -13.41 -17.72 16.73
N ILE A 2 -13.58 -17.61 15.41
CA ILE A 2 -12.46 -17.51 14.46
C ILE A 2 -12.01 -16.07 14.46
N ASN A 3 -10.72 -15.82 14.74
CA ASN A 3 -10.12 -14.49 14.64
C ASN A 3 -9.35 -14.40 13.34
N TYR A 4 -9.56 -13.30 12.60
CA TYR A 4 -8.88 -13.00 11.35
C TYR A 4 -7.62 -12.17 11.58
N SER A 5 -6.64 -12.33 10.71
CA SER A 5 -5.37 -11.62 10.72
C SER A 5 -5.22 -10.71 9.49
N TYR A 6 -4.57 -9.56 9.70
CA TYR A 6 -4.34 -8.58 8.64
C TYR A 6 -2.89 -8.09 8.68
N LEU A 7 -2.21 -8.17 7.52
CA LEU A 7 -0.87 -7.63 7.30
C LEU A 7 -0.95 -6.43 6.34
N ALA A 8 -0.45 -5.28 6.77
CA ALA A 8 -0.34 -4.07 5.95
C ALA A 8 1.12 -3.79 5.60
N LEU A 9 1.43 -3.80 4.31
CA LEU A 9 2.75 -3.56 3.74
C LEU A 9 2.80 -2.19 3.07
N GLY A 10 3.82 -1.38 3.36
CA GLY A 10 3.90 -0.09 2.70
C GLY A 10 4.94 0.88 3.23
N ASP A 11 4.61 2.16 3.18
CA ASP A 11 5.45 3.31 3.53
C ASP A 11 4.76 4.24 4.54
N SER A 12 5.03 5.55 4.47
CA SER A 12 4.46 6.57 5.36
C SER A 12 2.93 6.61 5.33
N TYR A 13 2.31 6.35 4.20
CA TYR A 13 0.84 6.30 4.10
C TYR A 13 0.24 5.09 4.82
N THR A 14 0.96 3.99 4.86
CA THR A 14 0.53 2.78 5.57
C THR A 14 0.74 2.90 7.08
N ILE A 15 1.89 3.41 7.51
CA ILE A 15 2.15 3.62 8.94
C ILE A 15 1.28 4.74 9.52
N GLY A 16 0.79 5.66 8.68
CA GLY A 16 0.00 6.81 9.09
C GLY A 16 0.87 7.90 9.71
N GLU A 17 1.86 8.38 8.93
CA GLU A 17 2.69 9.50 9.37
C GLU A 17 1.83 10.72 9.69
N GLN A 18 2.10 11.39 10.81
CA GLN A 18 1.40 12.57 11.33
C GLN A 18 -0.06 12.34 11.78
N VAL A 19 -0.55 11.09 11.82
CA VAL A 19 -1.82 10.77 12.44
C VAL A 19 -1.64 9.85 13.65
N PRO A 20 -2.55 9.87 14.64
CA PRO A 20 -2.51 8.92 15.75
C PRO A 20 -2.55 7.47 15.22
N PHE A 21 -1.83 6.57 15.89
CA PHE A 21 -1.74 5.16 15.47
C PHE A 21 -3.11 4.49 15.23
N ALA A 22 -4.10 4.82 16.05
CA ALA A 22 -5.45 4.28 15.92
C ALA A 22 -6.20 4.80 14.66
N GLU A 23 -5.71 5.87 14.04
CA GLU A 23 -6.34 6.56 12.91
C GLU A 23 -5.68 6.24 11.58
N ASN A 24 -4.57 5.49 11.56
CA ASN A 24 -4.02 5.00 10.29
C ASN A 24 -4.98 4.03 9.61
N PHE A 25 -4.94 3.94 8.28
CA PHE A 25 -5.93 3.17 7.55
C PHE A 25 -5.97 1.67 7.93
N PRO A 26 -4.85 0.98 8.25
CA PRO A 26 -4.93 -0.43 8.66
C PRO A 26 -5.72 -0.63 9.94
N ASN A 27 -5.51 0.23 10.94
CA ASN A 27 -6.25 0.14 12.20
C ASN A 27 -7.71 0.57 12.05
N GLN A 28 -8.00 1.60 11.25
CA GLN A 28 -9.39 1.97 10.92
C GLN A 28 -10.11 0.83 10.21
N THR A 29 -9.46 0.16 9.26
CA THR A 29 -10.01 -1.02 8.56
C THR A 29 -10.39 -2.11 9.56
N VAL A 30 -9.49 -2.45 10.49
CA VAL A 30 -9.77 -3.44 11.55
C VAL A 30 -10.96 -3.00 12.42
N GLN A 31 -11.03 -1.73 12.80
CA GLN A 31 -12.15 -1.22 13.60
C GLN A 31 -13.49 -1.33 12.85
N ILE A 32 -13.53 -1.01 11.56
CA ILE A 32 -14.73 -1.14 10.72
C ILE A 32 -15.16 -2.60 10.61
N LEU A 33 -14.23 -3.51 10.35
CA LEU A 33 -14.50 -4.94 10.25
C LEU A 33 -15.02 -5.52 11.58
N ARG A 34 -14.45 -5.09 12.71
CA ARG A 34 -14.95 -5.50 14.03
C ARG A 34 -16.37 -4.99 14.30
N ARG A 35 -16.69 -3.77 13.89
CA ARG A 35 -18.05 -3.21 13.99
C ARG A 35 -19.06 -3.98 13.11
N SER A 36 -18.58 -4.58 12.01
CA SER A 36 -19.38 -5.46 11.14
C SER A 36 -19.53 -6.90 11.68
N GLY A 37 -19.03 -7.18 12.88
CA GLY A 37 -19.14 -8.50 13.53
C GLY A 37 -18.02 -9.48 13.20
N LEU A 38 -16.97 -9.05 12.48
CA LEU A 38 -15.82 -9.88 12.18
C LEU A 38 -14.73 -9.69 13.25
N ALA A 39 -14.32 -10.78 13.88
CA ALA A 39 -13.28 -10.73 14.90
C ALA A 39 -11.88 -10.68 14.24
N PHE A 40 -11.24 -9.52 14.27
CA PHE A 40 -9.88 -9.34 13.78
C PHE A 40 -8.90 -9.11 14.95
N TYR A 41 -7.69 -9.64 14.84
CA TYR A 41 -6.55 -9.16 15.62
C TYR A 41 -6.21 -7.71 15.23
N ALA A 42 -5.32 -7.05 15.96
CA ALA A 42 -4.74 -5.79 15.52
C ALA A 42 -4.02 -6.00 14.17
N ALA A 43 -4.00 -4.99 13.32
CA ALA A 43 -3.24 -5.07 12.09
C ALA A 43 -1.74 -5.19 12.40
N GLU A 44 -1.06 -6.13 11.75
CA GLU A 44 0.39 -6.14 11.69
C GLU A 44 0.83 -5.20 10.56
N ILE A 45 1.80 -4.33 10.83
CA ILE A 45 2.22 -3.29 9.89
C ILE A 45 3.72 -3.42 9.67
N ILE A 46 4.13 -3.65 8.42
CA ILE A 46 5.50 -3.54 7.96
C ILE A 46 5.57 -2.35 7.01
N ALA A 47 5.86 -1.20 7.58
CA ALA A 47 5.90 0.07 6.86
C ALA A 47 6.75 1.09 7.61
N LYS A 48 7.39 1.98 6.86
CA LYS A 48 8.17 3.09 7.41
C LYS A 48 8.18 4.28 6.46
N THR A 49 8.21 5.48 7.01
CA THR A 49 8.39 6.72 6.28
C THR A 49 9.60 6.66 5.36
N GLY A 50 9.38 7.06 4.12
CA GLY A 50 10.44 7.18 3.11
C GLY A 50 10.77 5.89 2.36
N TRP A 51 10.22 4.74 2.74
CA TRP A 51 10.55 3.48 2.09
C TRP A 51 10.15 3.42 0.62
N THR A 52 11.09 2.92 -0.17
CA THR A 52 10.91 2.46 -1.55
C THR A 52 10.61 0.96 -1.58
N THR A 53 10.32 0.44 -2.75
CA THR A 53 10.01 -0.99 -2.96
C THR A 53 11.10 -1.94 -2.49
N ASP A 54 12.37 -1.63 -2.75
CA ASP A 54 13.51 -2.44 -2.30
C ASP A 54 13.72 -2.37 -0.78
N GLU A 55 13.53 -1.19 -0.18
CA GLU A 55 13.62 -1.00 1.28
C GLU A 55 12.50 -1.79 2.01
N LEU A 56 11.27 -1.78 1.48
CA LEU A 56 10.18 -2.61 2.00
C LEU A 56 10.49 -4.11 1.83
N SER A 57 11.00 -4.53 0.68
CA SER A 57 11.37 -5.93 0.44
C SER A 57 12.40 -6.42 1.45
N ASN A 58 13.43 -5.62 1.70
CA ASN A 58 14.46 -5.93 2.71
C ASN A 58 13.88 -5.99 4.12
N ALA A 59 12.98 -5.09 4.48
CA ALA A 59 12.32 -5.11 5.78
C ALA A 59 11.48 -6.37 5.99
N ILE A 60 10.74 -6.81 4.97
CA ILE A 60 9.95 -8.05 5.02
C ILE A 60 10.86 -9.26 5.30
N GLU A 61 12.03 -9.34 4.64
CA GLU A 61 12.97 -10.44 4.83
C GLU A 61 13.58 -10.50 6.24
N ASN A 62 13.65 -9.37 6.92
CA ASN A 62 14.21 -9.23 8.26
C ASN A 62 13.16 -9.15 9.38
N THR A 63 11.88 -9.34 9.05
CA THR A 63 10.78 -9.29 10.03
C THR A 63 10.20 -10.70 10.25
N THR A 64 10.00 -11.06 11.51
CA THR A 64 9.27 -12.28 11.85
C THR A 64 7.77 -12.02 11.67
N THR A 65 7.12 -12.83 10.85
CA THR A 65 5.70 -12.72 10.52
C THR A 65 4.97 -14.02 10.81
N LEU A 66 3.63 -13.98 10.77
CA LEU A 66 2.85 -15.21 10.69
C LEU A 66 3.11 -15.90 9.34
N GLU A 67 2.89 -17.20 9.28
CA GLU A 67 2.98 -17.96 8.05
C GLU A 67 1.94 -17.50 7.02
N ASN A 68 0.72 -17.20 7.47
CA ASN A 68 -0.39 -16.77 6.61
C ASN A 68 -1.26 -15.72 7.28
N TYR A 69 -1.84 -14.85 6.46
CA TYR A 69 -2.82 -13.82 6.85
C TYR A 69 -4.12 -13.97 6.08
N ASP A 70 -5.22 -13.53 6.68
CA ASP A 70 -6.53 -13.54 6.03
C ASP A 70 -6.73 -12.38 5.06
N ILE A 71 -6.07 -11.25 5.30
CA ILE A 71 -5.99 -10.09 4.41
C ILE A 71 -4.56 -9.60 4.38
N VAL A 72 -4.09 -9.19 3.19
CA VAL A 72 -2.83 -8.48 3.01
C VAL A 72 -3.08 -7.25 2.16
N SER A 73 -2.65 -6.07 2.60
CA SER A 73 -2.66 -4.87 1.76
C SER A 73 -1.24 -4.47 1.36
N LEU A 74 -1.10 -3.90 0.16
CA LEU A 74 0.15 -3.37 -0.37
C LEU A 74 -0.08 -1.96 -0.92
N LEU A 75 0.57 -0.96 -0.31
CA LEU A 75 0.61 0.42 -0.75
C LEU A 75 2.05 0.91 -0.69
N ILE A 76 2.73 0.99 -1.82
CA ILE A 76 4.14 1.36 -1.93
C ILE A 76 4.42 1.98 -3.30
N GLY A 77 5.37 2.90 -3.37
CA GLY A 77 5.88 3.44 -4.64
C GLY A 77 5.96 4.95 -4.71
N VAL A 78 5.33 5.70 -3.80
CA VAL A 78 5.41 7.16 -3.78
C VAL A 78 6.86 7.63 -3.66
N ASN A 79 7.67 6.97 -2.84
CA ASN A 79 9.08 7.32 -2.66
C ASN A 79 9.96 6.90 -3.84
N ASN A 80 9.58 5.85 -4.58
CA ASN A 80 10.24 5.52 -5.85
C ASN A 80 10.04 6.67 -6.85
N GLN A 81 8.82 7.16 -7.02
CA GLN A 81 8.51 8.30 -7.89
C GLN A 81 9.20 9.58 -7.40
N TYR A 82 9.09 9.90 -6.10
CA TYR A 82 9.70 11.08 -5.51
C TYR A 82 11.22 11.14 -5.69
N ARG A 83 11.89 9.97 -5.64
CA ARG A 83 13.34 9.83 -5.89
C ARG A 83 13.70 9.69 -7.36
N GLY A 84 12.74 9.79 -8.28
CA GLY A 84 12.95 9.75 -9.73
C GLY A 84 13.36 8.37 -10.26
N ARG A 85 12.98 7.27 -9.59
CA ARG A 85 13.24 5.92 -10.10
C ARG A 85 12.39 5.65 -11.34
N SER A 86 12.89 4.81 -12.24
CA SER A 86 12.17 4.53 -13.48
C SER A 86 10.93 3.65 -13.23
N ALA A 87 9.89 3.87 -14.04
CA ALA A 87 8.69 3.05 -14.01
C ALA A 87 8.97 1.56 -14.32
N THR A 88 10.01 1.29 -15.13
CA THR A 88 10.42 -0.10 -15.45
C THR A 88 11.03 -0.80 -14.26
N GLU A 89 11.91 -0.14 -13.52
CA GLU A 89 12.50 -0.65 -12.28
C GLU A 89 11.40 -0.88 -11.24
N PHE A 90 10.57 0.15 -11.02
CA PHE A 90 9.43 0.07 -10.10
C PHE A 90 8.54 -1.14 -10.40
N LYS A 91 8.20 -1.39 -11.66
CA LYS A 91 7.35 -2.51 -12.05
C LYS A 91 7.91 -3.85 -11.57
N VAL A 92 9.20 -4.10 -11.82
CA VAL A 92 9.84 -5.37 -11.44
C VAL A 92 9.83 -5.56 -9.92
N GLU A 93 10.20 -4.53 -9.17
CA GLU A 93 10.25 -4.58 -7.72
C GLU A 93 8.84 -4.69 -7.09
N PHE A 94 7.87 -3.96 -7.65
CA PHE A 94 6.49 -4.01 -7.21
C PHE A 94 5.85 -5.39 -7.44
N GLU A 95 6.06 -6.00 -8.61
CA GLU A 95 5.56 -7.35 -8.90
C GLU A 95 6.17 -8.40 -7.96
N HIS A 96 7.45 -8.24 -7.59
CA HIS A 96 8.07 -9.08 -6.57
C HIS A 96 7.40 -8.93 -5.19
N LEU A 97 7.12 -7.71 -4.76
CA LEU A 97 6.39 -7.43 -3.52
C LEU A 97 4.96 -7.97 -3.55
N LEU A 98 4.27 -7.86 -4.70
CA LEU A 98 2.93 -8.39 -4.87
C LEU A 98 2.93 -9.93 -4.76
N GLN A 99 3.93 -10.61 -5.31
CA GLN A 99 4.09 -12.06 -5.15
C GLN A 99 4.32 -12.43 -3.68
N LYS A 100 5.14 -11.68 -2.94
CA LYS A 100 5.32 -11.87 -1.49
C LYS A 100 4.01 -11.67 -0.72
N ALA A 101 3.24 -10.64 -1.06
CA ALA A 101 1.92 -10.40 -0.46
C ALA A 101 0.94 -11.57 -0.71
N ILE A 102 0.98 -12.15 -1.91
CA ILE A 102 0.18 -13.33 -2.25
C ILE A 102 0.65 -14.57 -1.46
N GLN A 103 1.95 -14.76 -1.29
CA GLN A 103 2.47 -15.82 -0.42
C GLN A 103 1.97 -15.67 1.01
N PHE A 104 2.03 -14.46 1.58
CA PHE A 104 1.48 -14.16 2.90
C PHE A 104 -0.02 -14.38 3.02
N SER A 105 -0.78 -14.31 1.94
CA SER A 105 -2.21 -14.64 1.96
C SER A 105 -2.50 -16.16 1.85
N GLY A 106 -1.47 -16.99 1.96
CA GLY A 106 -1.56 -18.44 1.74
C GLY A 106 -1.83 -18.79 0.29
N ASN A 107 -1.20 -18.08 -0.65
CA ASN A 107 -1.39 -18.17 -2.10
C ASN A 107 -2.84 -17.95 -2.57
N ARG A 108 -3.53 -17.03 -1.90
CA ARG A 108 -4.92 -16.65 -2.19
C ARG A 108 -4.96 -15.18 -2.66
N PRO A 109 -4.67 -14.89 -3.94
CA PRO A 109 -4.54 -13.52 -4.44
C PRO A 109 -5.79 -12.66 -4.22
N TYR A 110 -6.98 -13.26 -4.18
CA TYR A 110 -8.24 -12.55 -3.86
C TYR A 110 -8.30 -12.00 -2.42
N ARG A 111 -7.36 -12.37 -1.55
CA ARG A 111 -7.18 -11.82 -0.19
C ARG A 111 -6.12 -10.69 -0.15
N VAL A 112 -5.52 -10.39 -1.29
CA VAL A 112 -4.56 -9.30 -1.42
C VAL A 112 -5.25 -8.09 -2.02
N VAL A 113 -5.01 -6.93 -1.40
CA VAL A 113 -5.55 -5.64 -1.83
C VAL A 113 -4.37 -4.70 -2.12
N VAL A 114 -4.21 -4.35 -3.39
CA VAL A 114 -3.30 -3.29 -3.82
C VAL A 114 -4.06 -1.96 -3.75
N LEU A 115 -3.50 -0.97 -3.07
CA LEU A 115 -4.02 0.39 -3.10
C LEU A 115 -3.18 1.22 -4.06
N SER A 116 -3.84 2.14 -4.79
CA SER A 116 -3.11 3.10 -5.62
C SER A 116 -2.27 4.04 -4.76
N ILE A 117 -1.18 4.52 -5.34
CA ILE A 117 -0.28 5.49 -4.72
C ILE A 117 -0.98 6.85 -4.65
N PRO A 118 -1.08 7.47 -3.47
CA PRO A 118 -1.63 8.82 -3.35
C PRO A 118 -0.85 9.86 -4.16
N ASP A 119 -1.56 10.84 -4.70
CA ASP A 119 -0.95 11.97 -5.40
C ASP A 119 -0.51 13.05 -4.41
N TRP A 120 0.75 13.03 -4.03
CA TRP A 120 1.28 14.05 -3.13
C TRP A 120 1.33 15.45 -3.77
N GLY A 121 1.20 15.54 -5.10
CA GLY A 121 1.12 16.80 -5.85
C GLY A 121 -0.06 17.68 -5.46
N VAL A 122 -1.16 17.10 -4.93
CA VAL A 122 -2.31 17.89 -4.43
C VAL A 122 -2.13 18.39 -3.00
N THR A 123 -1.03 18.03 -2.33
CA THR A 123 -0.76 18.42 -0.95
C THR A 123 0.09 19.70 -0.86
N PRO A 124 0.10 20.40 0.29
CA PRO A 124 0.99 21.53 0.52
C PRO A 124 2.48 21.19 0.36
N PHE A 125 2.87 19.93 0.53
CA PHE A 125 4.24 19.45 0.36
C PHE A 125 4.78 19.66 -1.06
N ALA A 126 3.91 19.80 -2.06
CA ALA A 126 4.25 20.04 -3.46
C ALA A 126 4.23 21.52 -3.87
N GLU A 127 4.30 22.48 -2.93
CA GLU A 127 4.16 23.91 -3.23
C GLU A 127 5.20 24.40 -4.26
N ASP A 128 6.44 23.91 -4.16
CA ASP A 128 7.57 24.28 -5.06
C ASP A 128 7.81 23.23 -6.17
N ARG A 129 6.85 22.38 -6.48
CA ARG A 129 6.99 21.32 -7.48
C ARG A 129 6.03 21.50 -8.65
N ASP A 130 6.41 20.95 -9.80
CA ASP A 130 5.46 20.81 -10.92
C ASP A 130 4.41 19.73 -10.59
N ARG A 131 3.29 20.19 -10.05
CA ARG A 131 2.17 19.35 -9.63
C ARG A 131 1.60 18.51 -10.77
N LYS A 132 1.61 19.05 -12.00
CA LYS A 132 1.13 18.33 -13.17
C LYS A 132 2.06 17.17 -13.51
N GLN A 133 3.37 17.40 -13.49
CA GLN A 133 4.35 16.35 -13.71
C GLN A 133 4.24 15.25 -12.64
N VAL A 134 4.10 15.62 -11.37
CA VAL A 134 3.90 14.67 -10.28
C VAL A 134 2.66 13.81 -10.52
N ALA A 135 1.52 14.42 -10.88
CA ALA A 135 0.29 13.71 -11.17
C ALA A 135 0.44 12.71 -12.32
N GLU A 136 1.07 13.14 -13.44
CA GLU A 136 1.32 12.28 -14.60
C GLU A 136 2.24 11.08 -14.26
N GLU A 137 3.29 11.32 -13.49
CA GLU A 137 4.20 10.24 -13.05
C GLU A 137 3.51 9.27 -12.08
N ILE A 138 2.72 9.75 -11.12
CA ILE A 138 1.91 8.91 -10.22
C ILE A 138 0.89 8.08 -11.02
N ASP A 139 0.28 8.64 -12.05
CA ASP A 139 -0.65 7.89 -12.91
C ASP A 139 0.03 6.74 -13.65
N VAL A 140 1.28 6.94 -14.11
CA VAL A 140 2.08 5.85 -14.72
C VAL A 140 2.35 4.73 -13.72
N TYR A 141 2.73 5.06 -12.49
CA TYR A 141 2.96 4.08 -11.43
C TYR A 141 1.67 3.36 -11.05
N ASN A 142 0.56 4.08 -10.93
CA ASN A 142 -0.75 3.51 -10.61
C ASN A 142 -1.30 2.59 -11.70
N ASP A 143 -1.02 2.89 -12.97
CA ASP A 143 -1.35 1.99 -14.09
C ASP A 143 -0.56 0.67 -13.99
N ILE A 144 0.71 0.73 -13.59
CA ILE A 144 1.51 -0.47 -13.29
C ILE A 144 0.87 -1.27 -12.15
N CYS A 145 0.57 -0.62 -11.01
CA CYS A 145 -0.05 -1.30 -9.86
C CYS A 145 -1.36 -2.00 -10.26
N LYS A 146 -2.22 -1.30 -11.01
CA LYS A 146 -3.50 -1.82 -11.48
C LYS A 146 -3.33 -3.01 -12.42
N LYS A 147 -2.44 -2.90 -13.42
CA LYS A 147 -2.18 -3.98 -14.39
C LYS A 147 -1.56 -5.20 -13.72
N SER A 148 -0.61 -4.99 -12.81
CA SER A 148 0.02 -6.09 -12.06
C SER A 148 -1.00 -6.76 -11.14
N ALA A 149 -1.81 -6.00 -10.40
CA ALA A 149 -2.88 -6.59 -9.58
C ALA A 149 -3.81 -7.46 -10.40
N ALA A 150 -4.26 -6.98 -11.58
CA ALA A 150 -5.12 -7.76 -12.48
C ALA A 150 -4.42 -9.03 -12.98
N ALA A 151 -3.16 -8.93 -13.41
CA ALA A 151 -2.37 -10.07 -13.91
C ALA A 151 -2.19 -11.16 -12.85
N PHE A 152 -1.98 -10.78 -11.59
CA PHE A 152 -1.83 -11.68 -10.45
C PHE A 152 -3.16 -12.06 -9.77
N LYS A 153 -4.30 -11.58 -10.29
CA LYS A 153 -5.65 -11.82 -9.74
C LYS A 153 -5.85 -11.28 -8.31
N ALA A 154 -5.09 -10.26 -7.93
CA ALA A 154 -5.29 -9.50 -6.70
C ALA A 154 -6.33 -8.40 -6.89
N ASN A 155 -6.87 -7.88 -5.79
CA ASN A 155 -7.78 -6.74 -5.83
C ASN A 155 -7.00 -5.44 -5.99
N PHE A 156 -7.60 -4.44 -6.65
CA PHE A 156 -7.05 -3.09 -6.75
C PHE A 156 -8.10 -2.06 -6.31
N ILE A 157 -7.71 -1.16 -5.42
CA ILE A 157 -8.55 -0.04 -4.98
C ILE A 157 -7.85 1.26 -5.37
N ASN A 158 -8.53 2.08 -6.16
CA ASN A 158 -8.03 3.40 -6.55
C ASN A 158 -8.45 4.44 -5.51
N ILE A 159 -7.54 4.79 -4.61
CA ILE A 159 -7.73 5.84 -3.61
C ILE A 159 -7.29 7.23 -4.11
N THR A 160 -6.51 7.29 -5.19
CA THR A 160 -5.94 8.53 -5.74
C THR A 160 -7.02 9.46 -6.28
N ILE A 161 -8.08 8.90 -6.89
CA ILE A 161 -9.20 9.70 -7.41
C ILE A 161 -9.89 10.46 -6.27
N SER A 162 -10.31 9.74 -5.22
CA SER A 162 -10.96 10.38 -4.06
C SER A 162 -10.08 11.43 -3.41
N GLN A 163 -8.78 11.15 -3.29
CA GLN A 163 -7.83 12.12 -2.72
C GLN A 163 -7.70 13.39 -3.57
N ARG A 164 -7.69 13.27 -4.89
CA ARG A 164 -7.65 14.43 -5.79
C ARG A 164 -8.93 15.26 -5.72
N ASP A 165 -10.08 14.60 -5.56
CA ASP A 165 -11.38 15.28 -5.43
C ASP A 165 -11.50 16.04 -4.10
N ASP A 166 -10.97 15.47 -3.00
CA ASP A 166 -10.97 16.09 -1.67
C ASP A 166 -9.91 17.21 -1.52
N GLY A 167 -8.89 17.23 -2.36
CA GLY A 167 -7.80 18.21 -2.37
C GLY A 167 -8.07 19.48 -3.19
N ASN A 168 -9.22 19.58 -3.86
CA ASN A 168 -9.70 20.76 -4.60
C ASN A 168 -10.76 21.50 -3.77
#